data_ce256f7532775898451f395f3e023fc3
#
_entry.id   ce256f7532775898451f395f3e023fc3
#
_cell.length_a   1.000
_cell.length_b   1.000
_cell.length_c   1.000
_cell.angle_alpha   90.00
_cell.angle_beta   90.00
_cell.angle_gamma   90.00
#
_symmetry.space_group_name_H-M   'P 1'
#
loop_
_entity.id
_entity.type
_entity.pdbx_description
1 polymer ?
#
loop_
_entity_poly.entity_id
_entity_poly.type
_entity_poly.pdbx_seq_one_letter_code
_entity_poly.pdbx_strand_id
1 'polypeptide(L)'
;MPYSQPIRPEDDTIVLQLRDAQGTVIKEVTNFREYSFNSHFLTPTDHFSFVIGDEALKKSVLEGIFVGQQVTLQVSNYVQAGGFIDRVKIKTSRGGGTEVHIEGRDWMSPAVDANMDPERTKFQAGQTLEDVIKACFAPYGFGGIGQIVISDEANANIITGQHRGSGTSKTGKPLKSFQIHQLKPYAHEGVFTFASRLSQRFGLWIWPSADGQSLIVDVPDFDQKAIYNIFHKQGATNYLEGEIDANAEAQPTIIVATGFGGGGEYPRSGMKVVMVNEVTGLDAKGAIRADVQTVITQNADAKLLALRSGFAVRMPNARVRAVYLHDDESKTVQQLEDFVRREMALRQQASVVVHYTFEGHTLMGIPWYTNSVAHVDDDALEIHGRMWCISRSFTKSRGGGTHASVEFIMPNTMSFGE
;
A
#
# COMPACT_ATOMS: atom_id res chain seq x y z
N MET A 1 19.74 26.51 5.34
CA MET A 1 20.75 25.49 5.71
C MET A 1 21.68 25.37 4.53
N PRO A 2 22.98 25.20 4.68
CA PRO A 2 23.85 24.96 3.55
C PRO A 2 23.45 23.64 2.91
N TYR A 3 23.24 23.65 1.59
CA TYR A 3 22.98 22.47 0.79
C TYR A 3 24.14 21.50 0.98
N SER A 4 23.89 20.37 1.63
CA SER A 4 24.87 19.31 1.74
C SER A 4 25.17 18.77 0.34
N GLN A 5 26.44 18.54 0.04
CA GLN A 5 26.83 17.92 -1.23
C GLN A 5 26.09 16.59 -1.39
N PRO A 6 25.68 16.21 -2.61
CA PRO A 6 25.07 14.92 -2.84
C PRO A 6 26.04 13.82 -2.36
N ILE A 7 25.48 12.84 -1.65
CA ILE A 7 26.23 11.65 -1.23
C ILE A 7 26.70 10.95 -2.50
N ARG A 8 27.95 10.55 -2.53
CA ARG A 8 28.53 9.88 -3.69
C ARG A 8 27.77 8.56 -3.93
N PRO A 9 27.42 8.22 -5.19
CA PRO A 9 26.76 6.96 -5.54
C PRO A 9 27.50 5.70 -5.06
N GLU A 10 28.78 5.82 -4.75
CA GLU A 10 29.65 4.76 -4.26
C GLU A 10 29.24 4.22 -2.88
N ASP A 11 28.54 5.04 -2.07
CA ASP A 11 28.09 4.66 -0.73
C ASP A 11 26.72 3.93 -0.73
N ASP A 12 26.11 3.82 -1.89
CA ASP A 12 24.74 3.34 -2.07
C ASP A 12 24.72 1.89 -2.56
N THR A 13 25.29 0.99 -1.77
CA THR A 13 25.48 -0.41 -2.14
C THR A 13 24.24 -1.24 -1.81
N ILE A 14 23.70 -1.96 -2.81
CA ILE A 14 22.73 -3.04 -2.58
C ILE A 14 23.47 -4.33 -2.21
N VAL A 15 23.00 -4.97 -1.15
CA VAL A 15 23.46 -6.28 -0.68
C VAL A 15 22.27 -7.23 -0.61
N LEU A 16 22.37 -8.37 -1.31
CA LEU A 16 21.43 -9.49 -1.16
C LEU A 16 22.08 -10.53 -0.24
N GLN A 17 21.55 -10.67 0.97
CA GLN A 17 21.97 -11.68 1.93
C GLN A 17 21.12 -12.93 1.73
N LEU A 18 21.78 -14.06 1.45
CA LEU A 18 21.17 -15.39 1.42
C LEU A 18 21.24 -15.98 2.83
N ARG A 19 20.12 -16.54 3.30
CA ARG A 19 19.99 -17.08 4.64
C ARG A 19 19.62 -18.57 4.61
N ASP A 20 20.04 -19.29 5.64
CA ASP A 20 19.58 -20.65 5.87
C ASP A 20 18.18 -20.69 6.51
N ALA A 21 17.65 -21.89 6.75
CA ALA A 21 16.34 -22.08 7.38
C ALA A 21 16.29 -21.56 8.83
N GLN A 22 17.44 -21.31 9.47
CA GLN A 22 17.58 -20.75 10.80
C GLN A 22 17.71 -19.24 10.77
N GLY A 23 17.73 -18.62 9.57
CA GLY A 23 17.87 -17.18 9.38
C GLY A 23 19.33 -16.68 9.44
N THR A 24 20.32 -17.59 9.50
CA THR A 24 21.73 -17.21 9.51
C THR A 24 22.18 -16.82 8.10
N VAL A 25 22.92 -15.73 7.98
CA VAL A 25 23.51 -15.32 6.69
C VAL A 25 24.57 -16.31 6.27
N ILE A 26 24.36 -17.01 5.18
CA ILE A 26 25.30 -17.96 4.59
C ILE A 26 26.12 -17.34 3.47
N LYS A 27 25.61 -16.29 2.85
CA LYS A 27 26.29 -15.60 1.75
C LYS A 27 25.74 -14.20 1.53
N GLU A 28 26.63 -13.30 1.13
CA GLU A 28 26.30 -11.97 0.64
C GLU A 28 26.64 -11.84 -0.84
N VAL A 29 25.76 -11.25 -1.61
CA VAL A 29 25.95 -10.94 -3.02
C VAL A 29 25.83 -9.44 -3.19
N THR A 30 26.88 -8.82 -3.73
CA THR A 30 26.99 -7.37 -3.92
C THR A 30 27.25 -6.99 -5.38
N ASN A 31 27.75 -7.96 -6.16
CA ASN A 31 28.09 -7.71 -7.57
C ASN A 31 26.98 -8.17 -8.49
N PHE A 32 26.12 -7.25 -8.85
CA PHE A 32 25.00 -7.45 -9.75
C PHE A 32 25.29 -6.77 -11.09
N ARG A 33 24.90 -7.45 -12.18
CA ARG A 33 24.86 -6.87 -13.49
C ARG A 33 23.68 -5.93 -13.65
N GLU A 34 22.54 -6.39 -13.17
CA GLU A 34 21.28 -5.68 -13.19
C GLU A 34 20.48 -6.10 -11.95
N TYR A 35 19.66 -5.20 -11.44
CA TYR A 35 18.65 -5.53 -10.43
C TYR A 35 17.47 -4.57 -10.50
N SER A 36 16.34 -5.04 -9.99
CA SER A 36 15.18 -4.22 -9.66
C SER A 36 14.60 -4.66 -8.32
N PHE A 37 14.16 -3.70 -7.54
CA PHE A 37 13.35 -3.90 -6.34
C PHE A 37 12.18 -2.94 -6.41
N ASN A 38 10.95 -3.45 -6.26
CA ASN A 38 9.74 -2.67 -6.33
C ASN A 38 8.92 -2.91 -5.06
N SER A 39 8.52 -1.82 -4.42
CA SER A 39 7.68 -1.82 -3.22
C SER A 39 6.57 -0.79 -3.41
N HIS A 40 5.33 -1.23 -3.19
CA HIS A 40 4.15 -0.37 -3.28
C HIS A 40 3.23 -0.64 -2.11
N PHE A 41 2.89 0.38 -1.32
CA PHE A 41 2.17 0.24 -0.06
C PHE A 41 0.84 -0.52 -0.16
N LEU A 42 0.15 -0.40 -1.30
CA LEU A 42 -1.13 -1.09 -1.53
C LEU A 42 -0.99 -2.46 -2.18
N THR A 43 0.21 -2.81 -2.62
CA THR A 43 0.49 -4.14 -3.14
C THR A 43 0.87 -5.04 -1.96
N PRO A 44 0.25 -6.21 -1.82
CA PRO A 44 0.46 -7.04 -0.63
C PRO A 44 1.86 -7.65 -0.53
N THR A 45 2.65 -7.62 -1.60
CA THR A 45 4.01 -8.15 -1.63
C THR A 45 4.94 -7.26 -2.42
N ASP A 46 6.15 -7.04 -1.90
CA ASP A 46 7.26 -6.44 -2.62
C ASP A 46 7.90 -7.47 -3.55
N HIS A 47 8.49 -7.01 -4.65
CA HIS A 47 9.13 -7.87 -5.64
C HIS A 47 10.58 -7.43 -5.87
N PHE A 48 11.47 -8.41 -6.00
CA PHE A 48 12.86 -8.18 -6.36
C PHE A 48 13.34 -9.10 -7.49
N SER A 49 14.26 -8.60 -8.30
CA SER A 49 14.93 -9.34 -9.36
C SER A 49 16.40 -8.97 -9.43
N PHE A 50 17.28 -9.96 -9.56
CA PHE A 50 18.72 -9.77 -9.66
C PHE A 50 19.30 -10.59 -10.80
N VAL A 51 20.23 -9.99 -11.55
CA VAL A 51 20.99 -10.66 -12.59
C VAL A 51 22.48 -10.66 -12.20
N ILE A 52 23.04 -11.84 -12.04
CA ILE A 52 24.44 -12.05 -11.69
C ILE A 52 25.14 -12.62 -12.94
N GLY A 53 26.19 -11.94 -13.39
CA GLY A 53 26.82 -12.22 -14.70
C GLY A 53 28.27 -12.68 -14.65
N ASP A 54 28.83 -13.04 -13.49
CA ASP A 54 30.26 -13.33 -13.36
C ASP A 54 30.58 -14.82 -13.30
N GLU A 55 31.65 -15.25 -14.00
CA GLU A 55 32.10 -16.64 -14.01
C GLU A 55 32.60 -17.15 -12.65
N ALA A 56 33.25 -16.30 -11.88
CA ALA A 56 33.71 -16.65 -10.52
C ALA A 56 32.58 -16.90 -9.54
N LEU A 57 31.45 -16.22 -9.72
CA LEU A 57 30.24 -16.39 -8.92
C LEU A 57 29.45 -17.66 -9.29
N LYS A 58 29.58 -18.16 -10.52
CA LYS A 58 28.80 -19.30 -11.04
C LYS A 58 28.89 -20.54 -10.16
N LYS A 59 30.09 -20.95 -9.78
CA LYS A 59 30.28 -22.19 -9.01
C LYS A 59 29.69 -22.07 -7.61
N SER A 60 29.90 -20.94 -6.96
CA SER A 60 29.40 -20.70 -5.61
C SER A 60 27.94 -20.30 -5.56
N VAL A 61 27.38 -19.69 -6.61
CA VAL A 61 25.97 -19.35 -6.73
C VAL A 61 25.13 -20.58 -6.97
N LEU A 62 25.59 -21.48 -7.87
CA LEU A 62 24.87 -22.73 -8.16
C LEU A 62 24.88 -23.72 -6.98
N GLU A 63 25.87 -23.63 -6.10
CA GLU A 63 25.97 -24.48 -4.91
C GLU A 63 25.20 -23.95 -3.70
N GLY A 64 24.65 -22.73 -3.74
CA GLY A 64 24.05 -22.08 -2.58
C GLY A 64 22.77 -21.27 -2.78
N ILE A 65 22.20 -21.22 -3.99
CA ILE A 65 20.96 -20.51 -4.26
C ILE A 65 19.87 -21.48 -4.66
N PHE A 66 18.80 -21.54 -3.89
CA PHE A 66 17.69 -22.45 -4.09
C PHE A 66 16.36 -21.68 -4.08
N VAL A 67 15.39 -22.18 -4.85
CA VAL A 67 13.99 -21.75 -4.76
C VAL A 67 13.48 -22.02 -3.33
N GLY A 68 12.77 -21.07 -2.76
CA GLY A 68 12.30 -21.13 -1.36
C GLY A 68 13.32 -20.66 -0.32
N GLN A 69 14.54 -20.31 -0.74
CA GLN A 69 15.57 -19.81 0.18
C GLN A 69 15.20 -18.42 0.70
N GLN A 70 15.46 -18.21 1.99
CA GLN A 70 15.25 -16.90 2.63
C GLN A 70 16.34 -15.91 2.21
N VAL A 71 15.91 -14.66 1.99
CA VAL A 71 16.79 -13.57 1.61
C VAL A 71 16.47 -12.29 2.39
N THR A 72 17.48 -11.43 2.52
CA THR A 72 17.31 -10.05 3.01
C THR A 72 18.00 -9.11 2.03
N LEU A 73 17.29 -8.08 1.62
CA LEU A 73 17.79 -6.99 0.79
C LEU A 73 18.17 -5.81 1.67
N GLN A 74 19.38 -5.30 1.51
CA GLN A 74 19.86 -4.11 2.20
C GLN A 74 20.34 -3.06 1.21
N VAL A 75 20.10 -1.79 1.54
CA VAL A 75 20.66 -0.62 0.87
C VAL A 75 21.41 0.19 1.91
N SER A 76 22.71 0.45 1.69
CA SER A 76 23.54 1.23 2.63
C SER A 76 23.42 0.76 4.08
N ASN A 77 23.43 -0.56 4.32
CA ASN A 77 23.24 -1.24 5.62
C ASN A 77 21.80 -1.16 6.22
N TYR A 78 20.85 -0.54 5.55
CA TYR A 78 19.45 -0.55 5.97
C TYR A 78 18.69 -1.70 5.31
N VAL A 79 18.00 -2.50 6.09
CA VAL A 79 17.11 -3.54 5.56
C VAL A 79 15.97 -2.88 4.83
N GLN A 80 15.75 -3.29 3.57
CA GLN A 80 14.71 -2.76 2.72
C GLN A 80 13.58 -3.76 2.48
N ALA A 81 13.93 -5.04 2.41
CA ALA A 81 13.00 -6.14 2.31
C ALA A 81 13.64 -7.44 2.80
N GLY A 82 12.81 -8.35 3.23
CA GLY A 82 13.16 -9.76 3.44
C GLY A 82 12.09 -10.62 2.81
N GLY A 83 12.45 -11.85 2.42
CA GLY A 83 11.47 -12.73 1.78
C GLY A 83 12.08 -14.02 1.25
N PHE A 84 11.54 -14.51 0.14
CA PHE A 84 11.89 -15.80 -0.44
C PHE A 84 12.24 -15.68 -1.92
N ILE A 85 13.15 -16.55 -2.36
CA ILE A 85 13.44 -16.73 -3.78
C ILE A 85 12.32 -17.60 -4.38
N ASP A 86 11.53 -17.03 -5.27
CA ASP A 86 10.47 -17.74 -6.00
C ASP A 86 11.03 -18.48 -7.22
N ARG A 87 12.06 -17.92 -7.85
CA ARG A 87 12.59 -18.42 -9.11
C ARG A 87 14.09 -18.21 -9.24
N VAL A 88 14.77 -19.23 -9.73
CA VAL A 88 16.16 -19.16 -10.20
C VAL A 88 16.19 -19.64 -11.66
N LYS A 89 16.69 -18.78 -12.56
CA LYS A 89 16.85 -19.11 -13.97
C LYS A 89 18.30 -18.94 -14.39
N ILE A 90 18.88 -19.99 -14.95
CA ILE A 90 20.24 -19.97 -15.46
C ILE A 90 20.19 -19.91 -16.99
N LYS A 91 20.80 -18.89 -17.56
CA LYS A 91 20.87 -18.69 -19.02
C LYS A 91 22.32 -18.72 -19.45
N THR A 92 22.60 -19.57 -20.44
CA THR A 92 23.92 -19.66 -21.09
C THR A 92 23.81 -19.29 -22.55
N SER A 93 24.78 -18.53 -23.07
CA SER A 93 24.83 -18.17 -24.49
C SER A 93 26.23 -18.31 -25.04
N ARG A 94 26.35 -18.69 -26.33
CA ARG A 94 27.62 -18.77 -27.04
C ARG A 94 28.18 -17.36 -27.23
N GLY A 95 29.25 -17.03 -26.51
CA GLY A 95 29.91 -15.71 -26.53
C GLY A 95 29.40 -14.70 -25.47
N GLY A 96 28.27 -14.96 -24.77
CA GLY A 96 27.73 -14.06 -23.71
C GLY A 96 27.95 -14.59 -22.29
N GLY A 97 28.53 -15.80 -22.16
CA GLY A 97 28.73 -16.40 -20.85
C GLY A 97 27.45 -16.96 -20.23
N THR A 98 27.45 -17.06 -18.92
CA THR A 98 26.29 -17.54 -18.14
C THR A 98 25.77 -16.42 -17.26
N GLU A 99 24.47 -16.27 -17.22
CA GLU A 99 23.74 -15.34 -16.36
C GLU A 99 22.85 -16.15 -15.41
N VAL A 100 22.79 -15.74 -14.15
CA VAL A 100 21.85 -16.28 -13.15
C VAL A 100 20.85 -15.19 -12.81
N HIS A 101 19.60 -15.46 -13.12
CA HIS A 101 18.48 -14.59 -12.77
C HIS A 101 17.82 -15.13 -11.52
N ILE A 102 17.65 -14.30 -10.51
CA ILE A 102 16.99 -14.57 -9.24
C ILE A 102 15.80 -13.64 -9.14
N GLU A 103 14.62 -14.19 -8.95
CA GLU A 103 13.39 -13.45 -8.73
C GLU A 103 12.77 -13.91 -7.41
N GLY A 104 12.18 -12.98 -6.66
CA GLY A 104 11.54 -13.32 -5.40
C GLY A 104 10.63 -12.21 -4.90
N ARG A 105 9.93 -12.54 -3.82
CA ARG A 105 8.99 -11.65 -3.16
C ARG A 105 9.24 -11.65 -1.65
N ASP A 106 8.61 -10.69 -0.98
CA ASP A 106 8.74 -10.52 0.47
C ASP A 106 8.07 -11.64 1.29
N TRP A 107 8.15 -11.50 2.62
CA TRP A 107 7.60 -12.46 3.59
C TRP A 107 6.10 -12.68 3.51
N MET A 108 5.35 -11.76 2.88
CA MET A 108 3.90 -11.89 2.72
C MET A 108 3.51 -12.83 1.58
N SER A 109 4.43 -13.13 0.67
CA SER A 109 4.12 -13.92 -0.53
C SER A 109 3.45 -15.26 -0.25
N PRO A 110 3.84 -16.08 0.76
CA PRO A 110 3.15 -17.33 1.03
C PRO A 110 1.70 -17.14 1.52
N ALA A 111 1.43 -16.08 2.27
CA ALA A 111 0.08 -15.77 2.74
C ALA A 111 -0.82 -15.19 1.64
N VAL A 112 -0.22 -14.48 0.68
CA VAL A 112 -0.93 -13.93 -0.49
C VAL A 112 -1.30 -15.04 -1.47
N ASP A 113 -0.40 -15.99 -1.69
CA ASP A 113 -0.63 -17.12 -2.59
C ASP A 113 -1.58 -18.18 -2.02
N ALA A 114 -1.79 -18.19 -0.70
CA ALA A 114 -2.63 -19.15 -0.02
C ALA A 114 -4.09 -18.72 0.05
N ASN A 115 -4.99 -19.69 -0.05
CA ASN A 115 -6.42 -19.50 0.18
C ASN A 115 -6.81 -19.88 1.60
N MET A 116 -7.86 -19.24 2.12
CA MET A 116 -8.50 -19.64 3.36
C MET A 116 -9.07 -21.05 3.23
N ASP A 117 -8.76 -21.89 4.23
CA ASP A 117 -9.39 -23.20 4.36
C ASP A 117 -10.64 -23.08 5.27
N PRO A 118 -11.86 -23.10 4.72
CA PRO A 118 -13.07 -22.91 5.51
C PRO A 118 -13.34 -24.06 6.49
N GLU A 119 -12.71 -25.21 6.30
CA GLU A 119 -12.86 -26.36 7.21
C GLU A 119 -11.88 -26.32 8.38
N ARG A 120 -10.66 -25.84 8.14
CA ARG A 120 -9.60 -25.76 9.15
C ARG A 120 -9.65 -24.49 9.96
N THR A 121 -10.07 -23.38 9.34
CA THR A 121 -10.14 -22.07 10.00
C THR A 121 -11.49 -21.89 10.67
N LYS A 122 -11.69 -22.52 11.83
CA LYS A 122 -12.93 -22.37 12.62
C LYS A 122 -12.81 -21.15 13.53
N PHE A 123 -13.18 -20.02 13.01
CA PHE A 123 -13.34 -18.82 13.82
C PHE A 123 -14.58 -18.93 14.72
N GLN A 124 -14.50 -18.36 15.93
CA GLN A 124 -15.60 -18.34 16.87
C GLN A 124 -16.13 -16.91 17.04
N ALA A 125 -17.41 -16.80 17.33
CA ALA A 125 -17.98 -15.51 17.71
C ALA A 125 -17.26 -14.96 18.94
N GLY A 126 -16.95 -13.66 18.92
CA GLY A 126 -16.26 -13.03 20.04
C GLY A 126 -14.74 -12.90 19.88
N GLN A 127 -14.14 -13.46 18.83
CA GLN A 127 -12.73 -13.24 18.54
C GLN A 127 -12.45 -11.79 18.16
N THR A 128 -11.31 -11.28 18.59
CA THR A 128 -10.81 -9.95 18.24
C THR A 128 -10.16 -9.94 16.86
N LEU A 129 -9.90 -8.76 16.31
CA LEU A 129 -9.15 -8.63 15.07
C LEU A 129 -7.76 -9.25 15.20
N GLU A 130 -7.09 -9.01 16.32
CA GLU A 130 -5.77 -9.57 16.61
C GLU A 130 -5.77 -11.11 16.60
N ASP A 131 -6.77 -11.74 17.26
CA ASP A 131 -6.89 -13.21 17.28
C ASP A 131 -7.06 -13.77 15.86
N VAL A 132 -7.86 -13.11 15.03
CA VAL A 132 -8.12 -13.54 13.66
C VAL A 132 -6.85 -13.38 12.80
N ILE A 133 -6.17 -12.24 12.89
CA ILE A 133 -4.93 -12.00 12.15
C ILE A 133 -3.86 -13.01 12.58
N LYS A 134 -3.69 -13.25 13.87
CA LYS A 134 -2.78 -14.30 14.37
C LYS A 134 -3.11 -15.67 13.78
N ALA A 135 -4.36 -16.06 13.77
CA ALA A 135 -4.78 -17.33 13.21
C ALA A 135 -4.53 -17.43 11.69
N CYS A 136 -4.71 -16.33 10.96
CA CYS A 136 -4.47 -16.26 9.53
C CYS A 136 -2.98 -16.38 9.17
N PHE A 137 -2.11 -15.68 9.90
CA PHE A 137 -0.72 -15.50 9.52
C PHE A 137 0.28 -16.40 10.28
N ALA A 138 -0.15 -17.07 11.35
CA ALA A 138 0.70 -18.00 12.10
C ALA A 138 1.33 -19.12 11.21
N PRO A 139 0.61 -19.74 10.26
CA PRO A 139 1.19 -20.74 9.38
C PRO A 139 2.31 -20.22 8.49
N TYR A 140 2.40 -18.89 8.29
CA TYR A 140 3.33 -18.21 7.40
C TYR A 140 4.46 -17.48 8.13
N GLY A 141 4.63 -17.77 9.43
CA GLY A 141 5.76 -17.26 10.21
C GLY A 141 5.46 -16.04 11.08
N PHE A 142 4.22 -15.51 11.07
CA PHE A 142 3.82 -14.35 11.89
C PHE A 142 2.94 -14.74 13.09
N GLY A 143 3.19 -15.89 13.72
CA GLY A 143 2.39 -16.38 14.84
C GLY A 143 2.99 -16.18 16.22
N GLY A 144 4.24 -15.71 16.31
CA GLY A 144 4.94 -15.50 17.57
C GLY A 144 4.48 -14.27 18.35
N ILE A 145 4.83 -14.24 19.64
CA ILE A 145 4.56 -13.08 20.49
C ILE A 145 5.35 -11.87 19.97
N GLY A 146 4.65 -10.74 19.77
CA GLY A 146 5.25 -9.50 19.27
C GLY A 146 5.48 -9.44 17.76
N GLN A 147 5.12 -10.49 17.02
CA GLN A 147 5.21 -10.48 15.56
C GLN A 147 4.04 -9.77 14.87
N ILE A 148 2.95 -9.50 15.58
CA ILE A 148 1.86 -8.65 15.10
C ILE A 148 1.89 -7.38 15.93
N VAL A 149 2.12 -6.26 15.26
CA VAL A 149 2.20 -4.93 15.85
C VAL A 149 0.93 -4.16 15.51
N ILE A 150 0.17 -3.80 16.52
CA ILE A 150 -1.01 -2.94 16.40
C ILE A 150 -0.70 -1.68 17.20
N SER A 151 -0.75 -0.52 16.59
CA SER A 151 -0.46 0.75 17.26
C SER A 151 -1.55 1.11 18.29
N ASP A 152 -1.25 2.09 19.16
CA ASP A 152 -2.21 2.62 20.10
C ASP A 152 -3.39 3.29 19.39
N GLU A 153 -3.16 3.93 18.26
CA GLU A 153 -4.19 4.55 17.41
C GLU A 153 -5.10 3.49 16.79
N ALA A 154 -4.52 2.44 16.20
CA ALA A 154 -5.27 1.30 15.69
C ALA A 154 -6.09 0.62 16.79
N ASN A 155 -5.53 0.45 17.98
CA ASN A 155 -6.25 -0.06 19.14
C ASN A 155 -7.40 0.86 19.57
N ALA A 156 -7.22 2.18 19.53
CA ALA A 156 -8.29 3.13 19.79
C ALA A 156 -9.43 2.98 18.80
N ASN A 157 -9.14 2.84 17.50
CA ASN A 157 -10.13 2.60 16.45
C ASN A 157 -10.91 1.28 16.68
N ILE A 158 -10.21 0.21 17.05
CA ILE A 158 -10.84 -1.07 17.42
C ILE A 158 -11.74 -0.91 18.67
N ILE A 159 -11.29 -0.15 19.67
CA ILE A 159 -11.99 0.04 20.94
C ILE A 159 -13.22 0.91 20.80
N THR A 160 -13.11 2.02 20.08
CA THR A 160 -14.22 2.98 19.92
C THR A 160 -15.32 2.46 19.03
N GLY A 161 -14.99 1.50 18.16
CA GLY A 161 -15.92 0.96 17.17
C GLY A 161 -16.45 2.02 16.21
N GLN A 162 -15.69 3.09 16.03
CA GLN A 162 -16.06 4.18 15.13
C GLN A 162 -16.10 3.72 13.68
N HIS A 163 -15.35 2.65 13.38
CA HIS A 163 -15.32 2.10 12.05
C HIS A 163 -16.25 0.88 11.89
N ARG A 164 -16.58 0.58 10.67
CA ARG A 164 -17.56 -0.35 10.13
C ARG A 164 -17.56 -1.79 10.66
N GLY A 165 -16.53 -2.22 11.40
CA GLY A 165 -16.36 -3.61 11.82
C GLY A 165 -17.01 -3.99 13.13
N SER A 166 -17.21 -3.05 14.01
CA SER A 166 -17.81 -3.36 15.29
C SER A 166 -19.32 -3.18 15.23
N GLY A 167 -20.06 -4.25 15.23
CA GLY A 167 -21.47 -4.14 15.54
C GLY A 167 -21.66 -3.45 16.90
N THR A 168 -22.76 -2.77 17.11
CA THR A 168 -23.16 -2.31 18.44
C THR A 168 -23.83 -3.46 19.18
N SER A 169 -23.46 -3.66 20.45
CA SER A 169 -24.20 -4.55 21.33
C SER A 169 -25.65 -4.06 21.50
N LYS A 170 -26.56 -4.91 21.97
CA LYS A 170 -27.95 -4.52 22.35
C LYS A 170 -27.99 -3.33 23.31
N THR A 171 -26.90 -3.04 23.99
CA THR A 171 -26.74 -1.91 24.92
C THR A 171 -26.10 -0.68 24.32
N GLY A 172 -25.89 -0.65 22.97
CA GLY A 172 -25.27 0.48 22.26
C GLY A 172 -23.75 0.61 22.46
N LYS A 173 -23.10 -0.34 23.15
CA LYS A 173 -21.64 -0.33 23.29
C LYS A 173 -20.97 -0.92 22.05
N PRO A 174 -19.87 -0.33 21.57
CA PRO A 174 -19.10 -0.90 20.47
C PRO A 174 -18.63 -2.32 20.80
N LEU A 175 -18.76 -3.23 19.83
CA LEU A 175 -18.24 -4.58 19.98
C LEU A 175 -16.79 -4.61 19.52
N LYS A 176 -15.89 -4.99 20.41
CA LYS A 176 -14.46 -5.21 20.09
C LYS A 176 -14.20 -6.52 19.32
N SER A 177 -15.26 -7.29 19.06
CA SER A 177 -15.17 -8.63 18.51
C SER A 177 -16.13 -8.84 17.35
N PHE A 178 -15.79 -9.76 16.48
CA PHE A 178 -16.58 -10.08 15.30
C PHE A 178 -17.77 -10.97 15.60
N GLN A 179 -18.82 -10.82 14.82
CA GLN A 179 -19.93 -11.78 14.71
C GLN A 179 -19.48 -12.96 13.82
N ILE A 180 -19.99 -14.16 14.09
CA ILE A 180 -19.59 -15.38 13.36
C ILE A 180 -19.78 -15.25 11.83
N HIS A 181 -20.84 -14.56 11.37
CA HIS A 181 -21.08 -14.38 9.94
C HIS A 181 -20.05 -13.48 9.26
N GLN A 182 -19.41 -12.57 10.00
CA GLN A 182 -18.36 -11.68 9.51
C GLN A 182 -17.03 -12.41 9.35
N LEU A 183 -16.84 -13.52 10.06
CA LEU A 183 -15.64 -14.35 10.05
C LEU A 183 -15.69 -15.48 9.02
N LYS A 184 -16.70 -15.50 8.15
CA LYS A 184 -16.77 -16.47 7.06
C LYS A 184 -15.95 -15.98 5.87
N PRO A 185 -14.94 -16.74 5.43
CA PRO A 185 -14.27 -16.46 4.16
C PRO A 185 -15.24 -16.61 2.99
N TYR A 186 -15.06 -15.82 1.96
CA TYR A 186 -15.71 -16.06 0.67
C TYR A 186 -15.09 -17.28 -0.01
N ALA A 187 -15.82 -17.87 -0.96
CA ALA A 187 -15.28 -18.98 -1.75
C ALA A 187 -13.98 -18.54 -2.45
N HIS A 188 -12.91 -19.32 -2.26
CA HIS A 188 -11.57 -19.03 -2.79
C HIS A 188 -10.92 -17.72 -2.33
N GLU A 189 -11.37 -17.16 -1.23
CA GLU A 189 -10.77 -15.94 -0.66
C GLU A 189 -9.35 -16.25 -0.17
N GLY A 190 -8.36 -15.43 -0.61
CA GLY A 190 -6.99 -15.53 -0.15
C GLY A 190 -6.84 -15.14 1.33
N VAL A 191 -5.83 -15.69 2.00
CA VAL A 191 -5.56 -15.41 3.42
C VAL A 191 -5.35 -13.92 3.66
N PHE A 192 -4.49 -13.28 2.85
CA PHE A 192 -4.26 -11.84 2.94
C PHE A 192 -5.53 -11.03 2.65
N THR A 193 -6.29 -11.39 1.62
CA THR A 193 -7.52 -10.70 1.23
C THR A 193 -8.55 -10.74 2.35
N PHE A 194 -8.72 -11.92 2.97
CA PHE A 194 -9.63 -12.09 4.11
C PHE A 194 -9.22 -11.22 5.31
N ALA A 195 -7.94 -11.27 5.72
CA ALA A 195 -7.43 -10.48 6.83
C ALA A 195 -7.54 -8.97 6.55
N SER A 196 -7.18 -8.53 5.34
CA SER A 196 -7.28 -7.13 4.91
C SER A 196 -8.73 -6.63 4.91
N ARG A 197 -9.68 -7.44 4.41
CA ARG A 197 -11.10 -7.12 4.45
C ARG A 197 -11.60 -6.88 5.87
N LEU A 198 -11.15 -7.69 6.82
CA LEU A 198 -11.52 -7.52 8.22
C LEU A 198 -10.85 -6.30 8.86
N SER A 199 -9.57 -6.07 8.58
CA SER A 199 -8.82 -4.90 9.11
C SER A 199 -9.37 -3.58 8.56
N GLN A 200 -9.70 -3.53 7.29
CA GLN A 200 -10.29 -2.35 6.65
C GLN A 200 -11.64 -1.93 7.25
N ARG A 201 -12.34 -2.82 7.97
CA ARG A 201 -13.55 -2.45 8.70
C ARG A 201 -13.27 -1.51 9.87
N PHE A 202 -12.03 -1.55 10.38
CA PHE A 202 -11.53 -0.65 11.41
C PHE A 202 -10.69 0.50 10.85
N GLY A 203 -10.66 0.66 9.53
CA GLY A 203 -9.81 1.65 8.86
C GLY A 203 -8.33 1.30 8.88
N LEU A 204 -7.98 0.02 9.14
CA LEU A 204 -6.61 -0.44 9.29
C LEU A 204 -6.10 -1.12 8.02
N TRP A 205 -4.80 -1.03 7.83
CA TRP A 205 -4.04 -1.69 6.77
C TRP A 205 -3.13 -2.75 7.36
N ILE A 206 -2.68 -3.68 6.51
CA ILE A 206 -1.76 -4.75 6.90
C ILE A 206 -0.57 -4.70 5.95
N TRP A 207 0.64 -4.61 6.51
CA TRP A 207 1.89 -4.72 5.76
C TRP A 207 3.00 -5.34 6.60
N PRO A 208 4.00 -5.99 6.00
CA PRO A 208 5.15 -6.51 6.74
C PRO A 208 6.10 -5.38 7.11
N SER A 209 6.83 -5.53 8.22
CA SER A 209 8.01 -4.72 8.48
C SER A 209 9.10 -5.00 7.43
N ALA A 210 9.98 -4.03 7.18
CA ALA A 210 11.03 -4.16 6.17
C ALA A 210 11.98 -5.35 6.41
N ASP A 211 12.20 -5.72 7.67
CA ASP A 211 12.99 -6.90 8.05
C ASP A 211 12.21 -8.22 8.01
N GLY A 212 10.90 -8.17 7.77
CA GLY A 212 10.01 -9.32 7.72
C GLY A 212 9.76 -10.00 9.07
N GLN A 213 10.18 -9.40 10.18
CA GLN A 213 10.00 -10.00 11.51
C GLN A 213 8.62 -9.73 12.10
N SER A 214 7.96 -8.68 11.63
CA SER A 214 6.66 -8.24 12.16
C SER A 214 5.65 -7.98 11.06
N LEU A 215 4.39 -8.24 11.36
CA LEU A 215 3.25 -7.82 10.59
C LEU A 215 2.62 -6.60 11.27
N ILE A 216 2.59 -5.50 10.57
CA ILE A 216 2.04 -4.24 11.08
C ILE A 216 0.57 -4.14 10.67
N VAL A 217 -0.28 -3.80 11.62
CA VAL A 217 -1.71 -3.58 11.41
C VAL A 217 -2.04 -2.20 11.96
N ASP A 218 -2.13 -1.22 11.08
CA ASP A 218 -2.22 0.17 11.51
C ASP A 218 -2.90 1.06 10.46
N VAL A 219 -3.07 2.33 10.83
CA VAL A 219 -3.42 3.42 9.91
C VAL A 219 -2.12 3.95 9.29
N PRO A 220 -2.07 4.25 7.99
CA PRO A 220 -0.93 4.94 7.42
C PRO A 220 -0.72 6.30 8.10
N ASP A 221 0.49 6.56 8.59
CA ASP A 221 0.81 7.81 9.28
C ASP A 221 1.14 8.92 8.27
N PHE A 222 0.11 9.69 7.89
CA PHE A 222 0.27 10.84 6.99
C PHE A 222 0.84 12.08 7.68
N ASP A 223 0.80 12.13 9.02
CA ASP A 223 1.24 13.28 9.82
C ASP A 223 2.64 13.14 10.38
N GLN A 224 3.30 12.01 10.13
CA GLN A 224 4.68 11.79 10.53
C GLN A 224 5.60 12.90 10.00
N LYS A 225 6.67 13.18 10.72
CA LYS A 225 7.66 14.17 10.29
C LYS A 225 8.27 13.80 8.94
N ALA A 226 8.31 14.77 8.02
CA ALA A 226 8.99 14.58 6.74
C ALA A 226 10.47 14.23 6.96
N ILE A 227 10.91 13.11 6.38
CA ILE A 227 12.30 12.62 6.47
C ILE A 227 13.09 12.94 5.21
N TYR A 228 12.41 13.26 4.10
CA TYR A 228 13.03 13.66 2.85
C TYR A 228 12.67 15.11 2.52
N ASN A 229 13.58 15.79 1.81
CA ASN A 229 13.37 17.12 1.28
C ASN A 229 13.69 17.11 -0.21
N ILE A 230 12.67 17.27 -1.05
CA ILE A 230 12.77 17.29 -2.51
C ILE A 230 12.60 18.75 -2.96
N PHE A 231 13.48 19.22 -3.81
CA PHE A 231 13.39 20.61 -4.27
C PHE A 231 13.84 20.80 -5.72
N HIS A 232 13.20 21.79 -6.35
CA HIS A 232 13.62 22.40 -7.61
C HIS A 232 13.40 23.91 -7.49
N LYS A 233 14.48 24.66 -7.25
CA LYS A 233 14.42 26.12 -7.07
C LYS A 233 15.59 26.80 -7.75
N GLN A 234 15.31 27.85 -8.55
CA GLN A 234 16.30 28.74 -9.13
C GLN A 234 17.46 28.02 -9.83
N GLY A 235 17.15 26.92 -10.56
CA GLY A 235 18.15 26.13 -11.28
C GLY A 235 18.91 25.10 -10.44
N ALA A 236 18.58 24.94 -9.15
CA ALA A 236 19.07 23.88 -8.30
C ALA A 236 17.99 22.81 -8.11
N THR A 237 18.34 21.55 -8.35
CA THR A 237 17.45 20.40 -8.14
C THR A 237 18.23 19.28 -7.48
N ASN A 238 17.56 18.42 -6.70
CA ASN A 238 18.14 17.23 -6.10
C ASN A 238 17.55 15.93 -6.66
N TYR A 239 16.88 16.00 -7.79
CA TYR A 239 16.36 14.84 -8.52
C TYR A 239 16.77 14.92 -10.00
N LEU A 240 16.67 13.80 -10.72
CA LEU A 240 16.98 13.70 -12.15
C LEU A 240 15.77 14.08 -13.01
N GLU A 241 14.59 13.56 -12.64
CA GLU A 241 13.34 13.74 -13.37
C GLU A 241 12.18 13.86 -12.40
N GLY A 242 11.24 14.74 -12.69
CA GLY A 242 9.99 14.90 -11.94
C GLY A 242 8.81 14.96 -12.92
N GLU A 243 7.73 14.25 -12.59
CA GLU A 243 6.52 14.16 -13.41
C GLU A 243 5.27 14.18 -12.52
N ILE A 244 4.21 14.84 -13.00
CA ILE A 244 2.87 14.70 -12.43
C ILE A 244 2.03 13.90 -13.41
N ASP A 245 1.56 12.72 -13.01
CA ASP A 245 0.54 11.97 -13.72
C ASP A 245 -0.84 12.30 -13.15
N ALA A 246 -1.67 12.96 -13.97
CA ALA A 246 -3.03 13.32 -13.61
C ALA A 246 -4.01 12.51 -14.48
N ASN A 247 -4.55 11.44 -13.90
CA ASN A 247 -5.38 10.47 -14.60
C ASN A 247 -6.83 10.48 -14.10
N ALA A 248 -7.77 10.78 -15.00
CA ALA A 248 -9.21 10.73 -14.73
C ALA A 248 -9.86 9.38 -15.10
N GLU A 249 -9.13 8.44 -15.70
CA GLU A 249 -9.70 7.23 -16.28
C GLU A 249 -10.39 6.34 -15.26
N ALA A 250 -9.73 6.11 -14.11
CA ALA A 250 -10.26 5.28 -13.03
C ALA A 250 -11.10 6.05 -12.02
N GLN A 251 -11.26 7.39 -12.21
CA GLN A 251 -11.89 8.26 -11.23
C GLN A 251 -13.42 8.27 -11.40
N PRO A 252 -14.21 7.87 -10.38
CA PRO A 252 -15.62 8.17 -10.38
C PRO A 252 -15.81 9.68 -10.16
N THR A 253 -16.78 10.26 -10.87
CA THR A 253 -17.23 11.62 -10.60
C THR A 253 -18.15 11.66 -9.38
N ILE A 254 -18.87 10.54 -9.18
CA ILE A 254 -19.83 10.38 -8.10
C ILE A 254 -19.94 8.89 -7.74
N ILE A 255 -19.98 8.60 -6.45
CA ILE A 255 -20.32 7.28 -5.92
C ILE A 255 -21.70 7.33 -5.29
N VAL A 256 -22.55 6.39 -5.66
CA VAL A 256 -23.88 6.17 -5.07
C VAL A 256 -23.82 4.80 -4.39
N ALA A 257 -23.93 4.76 -3.08
CA ALA A 257 -23.91 3.51 -2.33
C ALA A 257 -25.24 3.24 -1.62
N THR A 258 -25.61 1.97 -1.60
CA THR A 258 -26.76 1.46 -0.86
C THR A 258 -26.29 0.47 0.18
N GLY A 259 -26.89 0.53 1.37
CA GLY A 259 -26.58 -0.38 2.48
C GLY A 259 -27.82 -1.18 2.89
N PHE A 260 -27.60 -2.25 3.65
CA PHE A 260 -28.66 -3.11 4.19
C PHE A 260 -29.27 -2.44 5.42
N GLY A 261 -30.42 -1.77 5.23
CA GLY A 261 -31.20 -1.20 6.36
C GLY A 261 -31.75 -2.30 7.27
N GLY A 262 -31.28 -2.33 8.53
CA GLY A 262 -31.42 -3.40 9.48
C GLY A 262 -32.80 -4.03 9.67
N GLY A 263 -32.83 -5.34 9.78
CA GLY A 263 -33.80 -6.09 10.58
C GLY A 263 -35.07 -6.56 9.92
N GLY A 264 -35.09 -6.89 8.62
CA GLY A 264 -36.25 -7.50 7.98
C GLY A 264 -35.87 -8.39 6.82
N GLU A 265 -36.67 -9.42 6.55
CA GLU A 265 -36.48 -10.43 5.48
C GLU A 265 -36.43 -9.87 4.04
N TYR A 266 -36.62 -8.57 3.86
CA TYR A 266 -36.53 -7.90 2.54
C TYR A 266 -35.78 -6.57 2.67
N PRO A 267 -34.99 -6.16 1.66
CA PRO A 267 -34.38 -4.85 1.62
C PRO A 267 -35.50 -3.79 1.55
N ARG A 268 -35.87 -3.24 2.70
CA ARG A 268 -36.65 -1.99 2.69
C ARG A 268 -35.72 -0.92 2.16
N SER A 269 -36.25 0.02 1.38
CA SER A 269 -35.60 1.19 0.78
C SER A 269 -34.42 1.64 1.59
N GLY A 270 -33.25 1.11 1.20
CA GLY A 270 -32.07 1.02 2.03
C GLY A 270 -31.46 2.39 2.23
N MET A 271 -30.69 2.49 3.27
CA MET A 271 -29.80 3.62 3.47
C MET A 271 -29.04 3.89 2.19
N LYS A 272 -29.01 5.14 1.78
CA LYS A 272 -28.38 5.56 0.55
C LYS A 272 -27.48 6.76 0.82
N VAL A 273 -26.28 6.69 0.32
CA VAL A 273 -25.28 7.73 0.46
C VAL A 273 -24.73 8.08 -0.92
N VAL A 274 -24.61 9.36 -1.19
CA VAL A 274 -24.01 9.89 -2.42
C VAL A 274 -22.78 10.70 -2.04
N MET A 275 -21.68 10.44 -2.72
CA MET A 275 -20.43 11.17 -2.55
C MET A 275 -19.93 11.71 -3.87
N VAL A 276 -19.62 13.02 -3.90
CA VAL A 276 -19.07 13.71 -5.06
C VAL A 276 -17.56 13.75 -4.96
N ASN A 277 -16.88 13.38 -6.03
CA ASN A 277 -15.43 13.49 -6.13
C ASN A 277 -15.02 14.96 -6.36
N GLU A 278 -14.17 15.50 -5.50
CA GLU A 278 -13.69 16.89 -5.62
C GLU A 278 -12.85 17.16 -6.87
N VAL A 279 -12.12 16.16 -7.34
CA VAL A 279 -11.23 16.30 -8.50
C VAL A 279 -12.04 16.39 -9.80
N THR A 280 -13.02 15.52 -9.96
CA THR A 280 -13.77 15.34 -11.24
C THR A 280 -15.22 15.81 -11.20
N GLY A 281 -15.79 15.97 -10.01
CA GLY A 281 -17.21 16.30 -9.80
C GLY A 281 -17.50 17.78 -9.59
N LEU A 282 -16.46 18.60 -9.40
CA LEU A 282 -16.57 20.05 -9.23
C LEU A 282 -16.11 20.77 -10.49
N ASP A 283 -16.67 21.96 -10.71
CA ASP A 283 -16.21 22.89 -11.75
C ASP A 283 -14.93 23.63 -11.34
N ALA A 284 -14.39 24.46 -12.23
CA ALA A 284 -13.19 25.26 -11.96
C ALA A 284 -13.35 26.24 -10.78
N LYS A 285 -14.59 26.58 -10.40
CA LYS A 285 -14.92 27.47 -9.28
C LYS A 285 -15.16 26.72 -7.97
N GLY A 286 -15.17 25.36 -8.02
CA GLY A 286 -15.43 24.51 -6.85
C GLY A 286 -16.91 24.27 -6.58
N ALA A 287 -17.79 24.59 -7.49
CA ALA A 287 -19.21 24.24 -7.42
C ALA A 287 -19.45 22.85 -8.02
N ILE A 288 -20.47 22.14 -7.53
CA ILE A 288 -20.89 20.86 -8.11
C ILE A 288 -21.31 21.10 -9.56
N ARG A 289 -20.77 20.32 -10.48
CA ARG A 289 -21.08 20.40 -11.91
C ARG A 289 -22.55 20.09 -12.17
N ALA A 290 -23.14 20.75 -13.16
CA ALA A 290 -24.58 20.60 -13.49
C ALA A 290 -24.96 19.16 -13.88
N ASP A 291 -24.08 18.46 -14.58
CA ASP A 291 -24.26 17.05 -14.97
C ASP A 291 -24.19 16.11 -13.75
N VAL A 292 -23.35 16.39 -12.77
CA VAL A 292 -23.29 15.68 -11.48
C VAL A 292 -24.51 15.98 -10.64
N GLN A 293 -24.98 17.23 -10.62
CA GLN A 293 -26.21 17.65 -9.94
C GLN A 293 -27.42 16.86 -10.41
N THR A 294 -27.46 16.48 -11.68
CA THR A 294 -28.54 15.64 -12.22
C THR A 294 -28.55 14.25 -11.55
N VAL A 295 -27.39 13.62 -11.36
CA VAL A 295 -27.28 12.32 -10.65
C VAL A 295 -27.70 12.47 -9.18
N ILE A 296 -27.30 13.55 -8.52
CA ILE A 296 -27.70 13.84 -7.13
C ILE A 296 -29.23 13.95 -7.05
N THR A 297 -29.84 14.69 -7.95
CA THR A 297 -31.32 14.89 -8.00
C THR A 297 -32.05 13.58 -8.20
N GLN A 298 -31.53 12.67 -9.03
CA GLN A 298 -32.08 11.34 -9.22
C GLN A 298 -32.00 10.45 -7.96
N ASN A 299 -31.14 10.84 -7.02
CA ASN A 299 -30.90 10.16 -5.74
C ASN A 299 -31.21 11.10 -4.56
N ALA A 300 -32.30 11.87 -4.64
CA ALA A 300 -32.67 12.90 -3.65
C ALA A 300 -32.97 12.33 -2.25
N ASP A 301 -33.23 11.03 -2.15
CA ASP A 301 -33.41 10.28 -0.90
C ASP A 301 -32.07 9.92 -0.21
N ALA A 302 -30.94 10.14 -0.86
CA ALA A 302 -29.63 9.81 -0.34
C ALA A 302 -29.03 10.95 0.52
N LYS A 303 -28.24 10.58 1.52
CA LYS A 303 -27.39 11.55 2.23
C LYS A 303 -26.23 11.96 1.32
N LEU A 304 -26.13 13.24 1.01
CA LEU A 304 -25.03 13.80 0.21
C LEU A 304 -23.80 14.03 1.08
N LEU A 305 -22.68 13.51 0.66
CA LEU A 305 -21.35 13.74 1.25
C LEU A 305 -20.47 14.50 0.27
N ALA A 306 -19.77 15.50 0.76
CA ALA A 306 -18.67 16.14 0.03
C ALA A 306 -17.36 15.70 0.64
N LEU A 307 -16.43 15.23 -0.19
CA LEU A 307 -15.05 15.01 0.21
C LEU A 307 -14.29 16.32 0.05
N ARG A 308 -13.60 16.76 1.09
CA ARG A 308 -12.64 17.86 1.01
C ARG A 308 -11.24 17.28 1.03
N SER A 309 -10.64 17.07 -0.14
CA SER A 309 -9.32 16.48 -0.26
C SER A 309 -8.19 17.52 -0.22
N GLY A 310 -8.52 18.78 -0.44
CA GLY A 310 -7.51 19.85 -0.55
C GLY A 310 -6.64 19.75 -1.81
N PHE A 311 -7.04 18.96 -2.81
CA PHE A 311 -6.31 18.85 -4.07
C PHE A 311 -6.24 20.17 -4.82
N ALA A 312 -5.03 20.55 -5.24
CA ALA A 312 -4.82 21.68 -6.14
C ALA A 312 -5.27 21.40 -7.58
N VAL A 313 -5.16 20.12 -8.00
CA VAL A 313 -5.48 19.71 -9.38
C VAL A 313 -6.95 19.33 -9.48
N ARG A 314 -7.70 20.04 -10.32
CA ARG A 314 -9.10 19.74 -10.65
C ARG A 314 -9.24 19.37 -12.12
N MET A 315 -10.14 18.44 -12.41
CA MET A 315 -10.43 17.96 -13.75
C MET A 315 -11.89 18.28 -14.11
N PRO A 316 -12.25 19.56 -14.29
CA PRO A 316 -13.64 19.99 -14.43
C PRO A 316 -14.30 19.49 -15.72
N ASN A 317 -13.51 19.08 -16.70
CA ASN A 317 -13.99 18.55 -17.99
C ASN A 317 -13.98 17.01 -18.05
N ALA A 318 -13.67 16.33 -16.95
CA ALA A 318 -13.75 14.86 -16.91
C ALA A 318 -15.17 14.40 -17.19
N ARG A 319 -15.34 13.29 -17.94
CA ARG A 319 -16.66 12.72 -18.23
C ARG A 319 -17.33 12.27 -16.93
N VAL A 320 -18.65 12.50 -16.81
CA VAL A 320 -19.42 12.00 -15.66
C VAL A 320 -19.33 10.47 -15.63
N ARG A 321 -18.87 9.96 -14.51
CA ARG A 321 -18.79 8.53 -14.23
C ARG A 321 -19.41 8.27 -12.86
N ALA A 322 -20.65 7.79 -12.87
CA ALA A 322 -21.32 7.35 -11.67
C ALA A 322 -21.00 5.89 -11.37
N VAL A 323 -20.57 5.60 -10.15
CA VAL A 323 -20.34 4.24 -9.65
C VAL A 323 -21.41 3.91 -8.63
N TYR A 324 -22.10 2.80 -8.84
CA TYR A 324 -23.13 2.30 -7.93
C TYR A 324 -22.57 1.11 -7.15
N LEU A 325 -22.57 1.23 -5.82
CA LEU A 325 -22.05 0.20 -4.92
C LEU A 325 -23.16 -0.31 -4.02
N HIS A 326 -23.09 -1.57 -3.66
CA HIS A 326 -23.93 -2.17 -2.64
C HIS A 326 -23.06 -2.73 -1.52
N ASP A 327 -23.47 -2.45 -0.27
CA ASP A 327 -22.77 -2.91 0.90
C ASP A 327 -23.70 -3.65 1.85
N ASP A 328 -23.60 -4.98 1.85
CA ASP A 328 -24.42 -5.87 2.67
C ASP A 328 -24.14 -5.76 4.15
N GLU A 329 -22.98 -5.19 4.51
CA GLU A 329 -22.48 -5.19 5.87
C GLU A 329 -22.81 -3.91 6.62
N SER A 330 -23.05 -2.80 5.94
CA SER A 330 -23.45 -1.54 6.57
C SER A 330 -24.88 -1.61 7.08
N LYS A 331 -25.04 -1.49 8.40
CA LYS A 331 -26.32 -1.48 9.10
C LYS A 331 -26.78 -0.10 9.53
N THR A 332 -25.91 0.89 9.44
CA THR A 332 -26.17 2.29 9.77
C THR A 332 -25.71 3.21 8.64
N VAL A 333 -26.31 4.40 8.55
CA VAL A 333 -25.91 5.41 7.58
C VAL A 333 -24.44 5.79 7.75
N GLN A 334 -23.96 5.90 9.00
CA GLN A 334 -22.56 6.22 9.28
C GLN A 334 -21.60 5.15 8.71
N GLN A 335 -21.90 3.88 8.91
CA GLN A 335 -21.09 2.78 8.36
C GLN A 335 -21.05 2.83 6.81
N LEU A 336 -22.15 3.18 6.17
CA LEU A 336 -22.23 3.34 4.73
C LEU A 336 -21.44 4.56 4.26
N GLU A 337 -21.45 5.67 5.03
CA GLU A 337 -20.62 6.84 4.77
C GLU A 337 -19.13 6.49 4.80
N ASP A 338 -18.69 5.79 5.83
CA ASP A 338 -17.29 5.36 5.99
C ASP A 338 -16.87 4.43 4.84
N PHE A 339 -17.77 3.55 4.40
CA PHE A 339 -17.56 2.73 3.22
C PHE A 339 -17.34 3.57 1.96
N VAL A 340 -18.23 4.52 1.71
CA VAL A 340 -18.18 5.37 0.50
C VAL A 340 -16.93 6.25 0.51
N ARG A 341 -16.57 6.81 1.67
CA ARG A 341 -15.35 7.61 1.82
C ARG A 341 -14.11 6.79 1.46
N ARG A 342 -14.00 5.58 2.01
CA ARG A 342 -12.90 4.67 1.70
C ARG A 342 -12.84 4.30 0.22
N GLU A 343 -13.99 3.94 -0.37
CA GLU A 343 -14.07 3.59 -1.79
C GLU A 343 -13.68 4.77 -2.70
N MET A 344 -14.05 5.98 -2.32
CA MET A 344 -13.64 7.19 -3.04
C MET A 344 -12.15 7.43 -2.87
N ALA A 345 -11.62 7.36 -1.64
CA ALA A 345 -10.22 7.57 -1.35
C ALA A 345 -9.31 6.59 -2.11
N LEU A 346 -9.67 5.29 -2.11
CA LEU A 346 -8.94 4.26 -2.85
C LEU A 346 -8.88 4.53 -4.37
N ARG A 347 -9.89 5.17 -4.92
CA ARG A 347 -9.89 5.54 -6.34
C ARG A 347 -9.17 6.87 -6.61
N GLN A 348 -9.26 7.81 -5.68
CA GLN A 348 -8.62 9.12 -5.83
C GLN A 348 -7.11 9.07 -5.73
N GLN A 349 -6.53 8.14 -4.97
CA GLN A 349 -5.07 8.00 -4.86
C GLN A 349 -4.38 7.79 -6.22
N ALA A 350 -5.07 7.13 -7.16
CA ALA A 350 -4.58 6.91 -8.51
C ALA A 350 -4.86 8.10 -9.46
N SER A 351 -5.47 9.20 -8.97
CA SER A 351 -5.85 10.33 -9.82
C SER A 351 -4.72 11.31 -10.08
N VAL A 352 -3.90 11.55 -9.07
CA VAL A 352 -2.74 12.44 -9.17
C VAL A 352 -1.60 11.79 -8.41
N VAL A 353 -0.63 11.31 -9.17
CA VAL A 353 0.59 10.73 -8.65
C VAL A 353 1.77 11.58 -9.11
N VAL A 354 2.67 11.86 -8.21
CA VAL A 354 3.90 12.60 -8.52
C VAL A 354 5.06 11.62 -8.50
N HIS A 355 5.78 11.54 -9.59
CA HIS A 355 6.93 10.66 -9.77
C HIS A 355 8.21 11.48 -9.71
N TYR A 356 9.18 11.01 -8.94
CA TYR A 356 10.54 11.56 -8.95
C TYR A 356 11.56 10.43 -9.14
N THR A 357 12.53 10.69 -10.01
CA THR A 357 13.67 9.81 -10.22
C THR A 357 14.94 10.45 -9.65
N PHE A 358 15.66 9.67 -8.85
CA PHE A 358 16.90 10.10 -8.18
C PHE A 358 18.09 9.26 -8.65
N GLU A 359 19.27 9.85 -8.60
CA GLU A 359 20.52 9.11 -8.73
C GLU A 359 20.80 8.35 -7.42
N GLY A 360 21.14 7.06 -7.51
CA GLY A 360 21.30 6.20 -6.35
C GLY A 360 19.97 5.74 -5.72
N HIS A 361 20.03 5.23 -4.49
CA HIS A 361 18.88 4.66 -3.76
C HIS A 361 18.57 5.39 -2.46
N THR A 362 19.36 6.39 -2.14
CA THR A 362 19.23 7.18 -0.92
C THR A 362 19.07 8.65 -1.23
N LEU A 363 18.39 9.37 -0.37
CA LEU A 363 18.45 10.82 -0.31
C LEU A 363 19.06 11.23 1.02
N MET A 364 20.19 11.95 0.99
CA MET A 364 20.95 12.34 2.18
C MET A 364 21.36 11.14 3.06
N GLY A 365 21.65 9.97 2.46
CA GLY A 365 22.05 8.74 3.15
C GLY A 365 20.90 7.93 3.73
N ILE A 366 19.67 8.34 3.51
CA ILE A 366 18.47 7.63 3.96
C ILE A 366 17.85 6.94 2.75
N PRO A 367 17.74 5.60 2.73
CA PRO A 367 17.01 4.90 1.68
C PRO A 367 15.54 5.31 1.65
N TRP A 368 14.94 5.27 0.49
CA TRP A 368 13.51 5.54 0.35
C TRP A 368 12.67 4.44 1.01
N TYR A 369 11.61 4.85 1.73
CA TYR A 369 10.63 3.96 2.34
C TYR A 369 9.22 4.31 1.89
N THR A 370 8.41 3.31 1.58
CA THR A 370 6.95 3.46 1.50
C THR A 370 6.39 3.83 2.88
N ASN A 371 5.21 4.43 2.93
CA ASN A 371 4.62 4.94 4.17
C ASN A 371 5.53 5.96 4.89
N SER A 372 6.20 6.80 4.12
CA SER A 372 7.04 7.91 4.62
C SER A 372 6.58 9.24 4.03
N VAL A 373 6.99 10.34 4.62
CA VAL A 373 6.62 11.68 4.17
C VAL A 373 7.85 12.44 3.67
N ALA A 374 7.69 13.09 2.52
CA ALA A 374 8.63 14.06 1.97
C ALA A 374 8.05 15.46 2.06
N HIS A 375 8.91 16.45 2.30
CA HIS A 375 8.60 17.85 2.02
C HIS A 375 9.07 18.16 0.60
N VAL A 376 8.14 18.56 -0.25
CA VAL A 376 8.41 18.92 -1.65
C VAL A 376 8.29 20.42 -1.81
N ASP A 377 9.27 21.02 -2.49
CA ASP A 377 9.30 22.45 -2.78
C ASP A 377 9.82 22.64 -4.22
N ASP A 378 8.93 22.37 -5.18
CA ASP A 378 9.23 22.27 -6.60
C ASP A 378 8.50 23.34 -7.39
N ASP A 379 9.27 24.36 -7.81
CA ASP A 379 8.74 25.49 -8.59
C ASP A 379 8.41 25.08 -10.05
N ALA A 380 9.00 24.00 -10.58
CA ALA A 380 8.75 23.55 -11.94
C ALA A 380 7.45 22.77 -12.08
N LEU A 381 7.12 21.98 -11.06
CA LEU A 381 5.87 21.21 -10.99
C LEU A 381 4.78 21.93 -10.19
N GLU A 382 5.07 23.13 -9.64
CA GLU A 382 4.16 23.90 -8.79
C GLU A 382 3.67 23.12 -7.56
N ILE A 383 4.55 22.28 -6.98
CA ILE A 383 4.24 21.47 -5.81
C ILE A 383 4.96 22.04 -4.59
N HIS A 384 4.21 22.50 -3.61
CA HIS A 384 4.74 23.04 -2.37
C HIS A 384 4.00 22.42 -1.17
N GLY A 385 4.68 21.55 -0.42
CA GLY A 385 4.07 20.93 0.75
C GLY A 385 4.54 19.53 1.05
N ARG A 386 3.73 18.83 1.82
CA ARG A 386 4.02 17.46 2.25
C ARG A 386 3.40 16.48 1.25
N MET A 387 4.17 15.47 0.92
CA MET A 387 3.76 14.37 0.05
C MET A 387 4.04 13.04 0.75
N TRP A 388 3.16 12.08 0.59
CA TRP A 388 3.30 10.75 1.17
C TRP A 388 3.78 9.75 0.12
N CYS A 389 4.83 9.00 0.46
CA CYS A 389 5.44 8.01 -0.42
C CYS A 389 4.60 6.73 -0.45
N ILE A 390 3.98 6.48 -1.61
CA ILE A 390 3.16 5.28 -1.82
C ILE A 390 3.95 4.14 -2.46
N SER A 391 4.94 4.46 -3.28
CA SER A 391 5.71 3.48 -4.05
C SER A 391 7.17 3.89 -4.18
N ARG A 392 8.04 2.89 -4.28
CA ARG A 392 9.46 3.06 -4.59
C ARG A 392 9.96 1.92 -5.45
N SER A 393 10.90 2.24 -6.31
CA SER A 393 11.61 1.27 -7.15
C SER A 393 13.10 1.57 -7.11
N PHE A 394 13.92 0.56 -6.85
CA PHE A 394 15.38 0.64 -6.97
C PHE A 394 15.83 -0.16 -8.16
N THR A 395 16.61 0.45 -9.03
CA THR A 395 17.06 -0.20 -10.25
C THR A 395 18.55 0.02 -10.49
N LYS A 396 19.17 -0.98 -11.09
CA LYS A 396 20.46 -0.88 -11.74
C LYS A 396 20.39 -1.53 -13.09
N SER A 397 20.83 -0.84 -14.12
CA SER A 397 20.91 -1.39 -15.48
C SER A 397 22.30 -1.24 -16.05
N ARG A 398 22.65 -2.12 -17.01
CA ARG A 398 23.91 -2.07 -17.72
C ARG A 398 23.99 -0.80 -18.56
N GLY A 399 24.82 0.15 -18.15
CA GLY A 399 25.00 1.44 -18.83
C GLY A 399 24.03 2.55 -18.42
N GLY A 400 23.02 2.26 -17.56
CA GLY A 400 22.06 3.25 -17.06
C GLY A 400 22.35 3.76 -15.64
N GLY A 401 23.32 3.17 -14.93
CA GLY A 401 23.58 3.56 -13.54
C GLY A 401 22.61 2.95 -12.53
N THR A 402 22.59 3.53 -11.35
CA THR A 402 21.70 3.18 -10.23
C THR A 402 20.69 4.30 -10.00
N HIS A 403 19.41 3.96 -9.92
CA HIS A 403 18.34 4.93 -9.77
C HIS A 403 17.31 4.48 -8.75
N ALA A 404 16.72 5.44 -8.04
CA ALA A 404 15.48 5.27 -7.31
C ALA A 404 14.37 6.05 -8.04
N SER A 405 13.25 5.39 -8.31
CA SER A 405 12.01 6.04 -8.72
C SER A 405 11.03 5.97 -7.55
N VAL A 406 10.44 7.09 -7.19
CA VAL A 406 9.58 7.20 -6.02
C VAL A 406 8.28 7.88 -6.42
N GLU A 407 7.16 7.31 -5.98
CA GLU A 407 5.84 7.85 -6.24
C GLU A 407 5.23 8.42 -4.98
N PHE A 408 4.66 9.58 -5.13
CA PHE A 408 4.04 10.33 -4.04
C PHE A 408 2.59 10.65 -4.36
N ILE A 409 1.77 10.66 -3.32
CA ILE A 409 0.41 11.16 -3.35
C ILE A 409 0.21 12.21 -2.26
N MET A 410 -0.85 13.01 -2.37
CA MET A 410 -1.23 13.95 -1.31
C MET A 410 -1.62 13.18 -0.04
N PRO A 411 -1.15 13.57 1.15
CA PRO A 411 -1.36 12.81 2.39
C PRO A 411 -2.83 12.53 2.69
N ASN A 412 -3.73 13.48 2.46
CA ASN A 412 -5.14 13.37 2.84
C ASN A 412 -6.00 12.53 1.90
N THR A 413 -5.44 11.98 0.81
CA THR A 413 -6.21 11.17 -0.14
C THR A 413 -6.64 9.82 0.40
N MET A 414 -5.99 9.35 1.46
CA MET A 414 -6.26 8.05 2.07
C MET A 414 -6.78 8.13 3.51
N SER A 415 -7.05 9.33 4.03
CA SER A 415 -7.63 9.46 5.36
C SER A 415 -9.10 9.00 5.35
N PHE A 416 -9.44 8.04 6.20
CA PHE A 416 -10.76 7.41 6.26
C PHE A 416 -11.73 8.03 7.27
N GLY A 417 -11.43 9.18 7.79
CA GLY A 417 -12.37 9.86 8.68
C GLY A 417 -11.71 10.90 9.59
N GLU A 418 -12.12 12.10 9.43
CA GLU A 418 -12.44 13.05 10.49
C GLU A 418 -13.94 13.30 10.47
#